data_b979e5e72a8c792f7fcac5621a54a1fe
#
_entry.id   b979e5e72a8c792f7fcac5621a54a1fe
#
_cell.length_a   1.000
_cell.length_b   1.000
_cell.length_c   1.000
_cell.angle_alpha   90.00
_cell.angle_beta   90.00
_cell.angle_gamma   90.00
#
_symmetry.space_group_name_H-M   'P 1'
#
loop_
_entity.id
_entity.type
_entity.pdbx_description
1 polymer ?
#
loop_
_entity_poly.entity_id
_entity_poly.type
_entity_poly.pdbx_seq_one_letter_code
_entity_poly.pdbx_strand_id
1 'polypeptide(L)'
;DLPLVGFILVGFLLLRWWQRAWHPGWTAASLTLGIISAQAGIAAILLNWPYMWNTYGSVFRMLTNSSLVVGVVVVTAVLIMVFGVLMWRMPWSSFSQSRFGLWLNSPTCRWLLAGLVVLLSLFTYFIRPIIQPPGAYETWLTGSEALALDGENWVRLGWYITPLGLILSTVGLAYILLTRSFNRFGLFLAIGMVTTLQYVYRIFNTAYHIYAMRRYVPIVLPMLLLYTAVALYALLGQKQRRVALISGALLTLGMVGGLLYQSRYVLPLRDLYGGTEALLAFHEQLEPNSMILISESASDTFADTLGPPLRFIFGHDIATIRQEAGTEAFVADLVDYAQERERPLQLIAIAPVLDSVRTQFNLEPVAFVPIRLPKLRNTFTDFPSQIQTVYYLSLIHI
;
A
#
# COMPACT_ATOMS: atom_id res chain seq x y z
N ASP A 1 6.90 1.11 6.23
CA ASP A 1 7.97 0.60 5.34
C ASP A 1 9.34 1.19 5.66
N LEU A 2 9.42 2.47 6.01
CA LEU A 2 10.68 3.11 6.42
C LEU A 2 11.42 2.35 7.53
N PRO A 3 10.78 1.86 8.60
CA PRO A 3 11.48 1.08 9.63
C PRO A 3 12.14 -0.20 9.07
N LEU A 4 11.46 -0.92 8.19
CA LEU A 4 12.01 -2.15 7.60
C LEU A 4 13.25 -1.85 6.76
N VAL A 5 13.18 -0.83 5.90
CA VAL A 5 14.33 -0.37 5.10
C VAL A 5 15.46 0.07 6.01
N GLY A 6 15.15 0.79 7.09
CA GLY A 6 16.10 1.20 8.12
C GLY A 6 16.81 0.00 8.78
N PHE A 7 16.07 -1.02 9.17
CA PHE A 7 16.65 -2.25 9.76
C PHE A 7 17.56 -2.99 8.78
N ILE A 8 17.15 -3.12 7.52
CA ILE A 8 17.98 -3.78 6.49
C ILE A 8 19.27 -2.99 6.27
N LEU A 9 19.18 -1.67 6.22
CA LEU A 9 20.35 -0.81 6.05
C LEU A 9 21.29 -0.91 7.25
N VAL A 10 20.79 -0.82 8.48
CA VAL A 10 21.60 -0.98 9.70
C VAL A 10 22.28 -2.35 9.69
N GLY A 11 21.56 -3.42 9.39
CA GLY A 11 22.10 -4.76 9.26
C GLY A 11 23.23 -4.84 8.22
N PHE A 12 23.03 -4.17 7.06
CA PHE A 12 24.06 -4.10 6.01
C PHE A 12 25.30 -3.32 6.45
N LEU A 13 25.12 -2.20 7.14
CA LEU A 13 26.22 -1.39 7.64
C LEU A 13 27.04 -2.15 8.71
N LEU A 14 26.35 -2.84 9.60
CA LEU A 14 26.98 -3.73 10.60
C LEU A 14 27.77 -4.86 9.91
N LEU A 15 27.20 -5.44 8.86
CA LEU A 15 27.89 -6.47 8.08
C LEU A 15 29.16 -5.91 7.41
N ARG A 16 29.11 -4.72 6.82
CA ARG A 16 30.29 -4.07 6.21
C ARG A 16 31.35 -3.71 7.23
N TRP A 17 30.93 -3.23 8.40
CA TRP A 17 31.83 -2.98 9.50
C TRP A 17 32.52 -4.29 9.96
N TRP A 18 31.78 -5.35 10.13
CA TRP A 18 32.32 -6.67 10.50
C TRP A 18 33.29 -7.23 9.45
N GLN A 19 32.99 -7.01 8.18
CA GLN A 19 33.88 -7.40 7.05
C GLN A 19 35.14 -6.52 6.97
N ARG A 20 35.29 -5.49 7.79
CA ARG A 20 36.32 -4.45 7.67
C ARG A 20 36.37 -3.79 6.27
N ALA A 21 35.25 -3.80 5.56
CA ALA A 21 35.07 -3.23 4.22
C ALA A 21 34.39 -1.85 4.31
N TRP A 22 34.74 -1.06 5.34
CA TRP A 22 34.18 0.27 5.55
C TRP A 22 34.83 1.26 4.58
N HIS A 23 34.01 2.06 3.93
CA HIS A 23 34.45 3.10 3.02
C HIS A 23 33.85 4.44 3.46
N PRO A 24 34.55 5.58 3.31
CA PRO A 24 34.00 6.89 3.71
C PRO A 24 32.61 7.20 3.14
N GLY A 25 32.32 6.73 1.91
CA GLY A 25 30.98 6.84 1.32
C GLY A 25 29.86 6.18 2.12
N TRP A 26 30.15 5.10 2.87
CA TRP A 26 29.19 4.46 3.76
C TRP A 26 28.88 5.31 4.97
N THR A 27 29.88 6.00 5.51
CA THR A 27 29.69 6.97 6.60
C THR A 27 28.78 8.11 6.15
N ALA A 28 29.06 8.72 4.99
CA ALA A 28 28.23 9.77 4.43
C ALA A 28 26.79 9.30 4.18
N ALA A 29 26.61 8.14 3.56
CA ALA A 29 25.27 7.56 3.31
C ALA A 29 24.52 7.29 4.62
N SER A 30 25.21 6.77 5.65
CA SER A 30 24.61 6.49 6.96
C SER A 30 24.18 7.77 7.68
N LEU A 31 25.02 8.79 7.66
CA LEU A 31 24.71 10.10 8.25
C LEU A 31 23.53 10.75 7.54
N THR A 32 23.55 10.79 6.21
CA THR A 32 22.45 11.34 5.41
C THR A 32 21.14 10.65 5.71
N LEU A 33 21.14 9.32 5.73
CA LEU A 33 19.93 8.56 6.03
C LEU A 33 19.48 8.75 7.48
N GLY A 34 20.43 8.81 8.44
CA GLY A 34 20.13 9.10 9.84
C GLY A 34 19.46 10.47 10.01
N ILE A 35 19.98 11.50 9.35
CA ILE A 35 19.40 12.84 9.36
C ILE A 35 17.99 12.86 8.76
N ILE A 36 17.81 12.26 7.57
CA ILE A 36 16.50 12.18 6.90
C ILE A 36 15.49 11.40 7.77
N SER A 37 15.92 10.29 8.36
CA SER A 37 15.05 9.48 9.23
C SER A 37 14.68 10.22 10.51
N ALA A 38 15.61 10.93 11.12
CA ALA A 38 15.36 11.77 12.30
C ALA A 38 14.40 12.92 11.96
N GLN A 39 14.62 13.62 10.86
CA GLN A 39 13.73 14.67 10.37
C GLN A 39 12.31 14.14 10.12
N ALA A 40 12.18 13.02 9.41
CA ALA A 40 10.89 12.39 9.17
C ALA A 40 10.20 11.96 10.47
N GLY A 41 10.94 11.38 11.42
CA GLY A 41 10.42 11.00 12.73
C GLY A 41 9.95 12.21 13.56
N ILE A 42 10.73 13.27 13.59
CA ILE A 42 10.37 14.53 14.29
C ILE A 42 9.11 15.13 13.65
N ALA A 43 9.08 15.23 12.32
CA ALA A 43 7.91 15.74 11.60
C ALA A 43 6.65 14.88 11.86
N ALA A 44 6.77 13.56 11.87
CA ALA A 44 5.68 12.66 12.18
C ALA A 44 5.14 12.87 13.60
N ILE A 45 6.02 13.04 14.59
CA ILE A 45 5.63 13.26 15.99
C ILE A 45 5.02 14.67 16.18
N LEU A 46 5.64 15.70 15.63
CA LEU A 46 5.21 17.09 15.89
C LEU A 46 3.96 17.48 15.08
N LEU A 47 3.87 17.04 13.83
CA LEU A 47 2.81 17.48 12.90
C LEU A 47 1.65 16.50 12.81
N ASN A 48 1.90 15.21 13.00
CA ASN A 48 0.92 14.15 12.76
C ASN A 48 0.67 13.27 14.00
N TRP A 49 0.92 13.78 15.22
CA TRP A 49 0.77 13.02 16.45
C TRP A 49 -0.58 12.29 16.59
N PRO A 50 -1.74 12.94 16.35
CA PRO A 50 -3.04 12.24 16.45
C PRO A 50 -3.15 11.06 15.50
N TYR A 51 -2.69 11.21 14.26
CA TYR A 51 -2.65 10.13 13.29
C TYR A 51 -1.66 9.03 13.68
N MET A 52 -0.47 9.40 14.14
CA MET A 52 0.54 8.46 14.62
C MET A 52 0.01 7.66 15.81
N TRP A 53 -0.65 8.32 16.77
CA TRP A 53 -1.23 7.64 17.91
C TRP A 53 -2.36 6.68 17.51
N ASN A 54 -3.25 7.10 16.63
CA ASN A 54 -4.34 6.24 16.14
C ASN A 54 -3.80 5.03 15.36
N THR A 55 -2.75 5.23 14.55
CA THR A 55 -2.20 4.16 13.70
C THR A 55 -1.30 3.21 14.50
N TYR A 56 -0.42 3.74 15.33
CA TYR A 56 0.59 2.94 16.04
C TYR A 56 0.23 2.64 17.50
N GLY A 57 -0.69 3.39 18.09
CA GLY A 57 -1.16 3.13 19.46
C GLY A 57 -1.84 1.77 19.60
N SER A 58 -2.50 1.27 18.55
CA SER A 58 -3.03 -0.09 18.50
C SER A 58 -1.91 -1.14 18.48
N VAL A 59 -0.85 -0.90 17.71
CA VAL A 59 0.34 -1.76 17.67
C VAL A 59 1.05 -1.74 19.02
N PHE A 60 1.19 -0.57 19.63
CA PHE A 60 1.80 -0.43 20.96
C PHE A 60 0.98 -1.17 22.03
N ARG A 61 -0.34 -1.01 22.05
CA ARG A 61 -1.23 -1.76 22.97
C ARG A 61 -1.14 -3.27 22.76
N MET A 62 -1.05 -3.72 21.52
CA MET A 62 -0.84 -5.12 21.19
C MET A 62 0.50 -5.65 21.70
N LEU A 63 1.59 -4.87 21.52
CA LEU A 63 2.92 -5.22 22.05
C LEU A 63 2.93 -5.33 23.57
N THR A 64 2.11 -4.53 24.26
CA THR A 64 2.05 -4.52 25.74
C THR A 64 1.07 -5.54 26.32
N ASN A 65 0.02 -5.88 25.58
CA ASN A 65 -1.07 -6.72 26.10
C ASN A 65 -0.99 -8.20 25.69
N SER A 66 -0.18 -8.55 24.67
CA SER A 66 -0.02 -9.93 24.21
C SER A 66 1.30 -10.52 24.71
N SER A 67 1.23 -11.48 25.63
CA SER A 67 2.39 -12.21 26.14
C SER A 67 3.18 -12.91 25.02
N LEU A 68 2.48 -13.39 23.99
CA LEU A 68 3.12 -14.04 22.83
C LEU A 68 3.93 -13.02 22.02
N VAL A 69 3.37 -11.84 21.78
CA VAL A 69 4.07 -10.78 21.03
C VAL A 69 5.25 -10.24 21.83
N VAL A 70 5.10 -10.03 23.13
CA VAL A 70 6.21 -9.69 24.03
C VAL A 70 7.29 -10.77 23.97
N GLY A 71 6.91 -12.06 24.02
CA GLY A 71 7.83 -13.18 23.87
C GLY A 71 8.60 -13.14 22.54
N VAL A 72 7.93 -12.90 21.42
CA VAL A 72 8.58 -12.79 20.10
C VAL A 72 9.56 -11.61 20.05
N VAL A 73 9.18 -10.45 20.60
CA VAL A 73 10.05 -9.26 20.66
C VAL A 73 11.28 -9.54 21.51
N VAL A 74 11.10 -10.15 22.69
CA VAL A 74 12.21 -10.51 23.58
C VAL A 74 13.15 -11.53 22.91
N VAL A 75 12.60 -12.59 22.31
CA VAL A 75 13.40 -13.58 21.57
C VAL A 75 14.18 -12.93 20.43
N THR A 76 13.54 -12.04 19.67
CA THR A 76 14.20 -11.32 18.58
C THR A 76 15.33 -10.42 19.11
N ALA A 77 15.09 -9.68 20.20
CA ALA A 77 16.11 -8.86 20.85
C ALA A 77 17.29 -9.69 21.36
N VAL A 78 17.02 -10.84 21.97
CA VAL A 78 18.05 -11.77 22.41
C VAL A 78 18.84 -12.32 21.22
N LEU A 79 18.19 -12.70 20.12
CA LEU A 79 18.87 -13.17 18.92
C LEU A 79 19.77 -12.08 18.31
N ILE A 80 19.29 -10.83 18.26
CA ILE A 80 20.08 -9.68 17.79
C ILE A 80 21.29 -9.47 18.71
N MET A 81 21.10 -9.54 20.02
CA MET A 81 22.17 -9.38 20.99
C MET A 81 23.22 -10.53 20.87
N VAL A 82 22.76 -11.77 20.78
CA VAL A 82 23.65 -12.95 20.57
C VAL A 82 24.42 -12.77 19.27
N PHE A 83 23.74 -12.38 18.19
CA PHE A 83 24.40 -12.13 16.91
C PHE A 83 25.44 -11.00 17.02
N GLY A 84 25.12 -9.91 17.70
CA GLY A 84 26.05 -8.81 17.98
C GLY A 84 27.28 -9.26 18.77
N VAL A 85 27.10 -10.09 19.81
CA VAL A 85 28.20 -10.66 20.58
C VAL A 85 29.05 -11.61 19.74
N LEU A 86 28.43 -12.44 18.90
CA LEU A 86 29.15 -13.32 17.98
C LEU A 86 29.97 -12.51 16.96
N MET A 87 29.40 -11.45 16.39
CA MET A 87 30.12 -10.53 15.50
C MET A 87 31.30 -9.85 16.19
N TRP A 88 31.14 -9.50 17.46
CA TRP A 88 32.22 -8.91 18.26
C TRP A 88 33.35 -9.90 18.54
N ARG A 89 33.00 -11.12 18.97
CA ARG A 89 33.95 -12.15 19.39
C ARG A 89 34.63 -12.88 18.23
N MET A 90 33.94 -13.04 17.11
CA MET A 90 34.40 -13.80 15.95
C MET A 90 34.77 -12.88 14.79
N PRO A 91 36.04 -12.76 14.42
CA PRO A 91 36.43 -11.96 13.26
C PRO A 91 35.86 -12.57 11.96
N TRP A 92 35.54 -11.72 10.99
CA TRP A 92 34.95 -12.12 9.72
C TRP A 92 35.76 -13.19 8.98
N SER A 93 37.10 -13.10 9.05
CA SER A 93 37.99 -14.09 8.45
C SER A 93 37.73 -15.50 8.99
N SER A 94 37.58 -15.64 10.30
CA SER A 94 37.28 -16.94 10.94
C SER A 94 35.87 -17.42 10.59
N PHE A 95 34.89 -16.51 10.55
CA PHE A 95 33.53 -16.86 10.12
C PHE A 95 33.50 -17.32 8.67
N SER A 96 34.12 -16.57 7.76
CA SER A 96 34.13 -16.90 6.32
C SER A 96 34.83 -18.20 6.00
N GLN A 97 35.80 -18.62 6.82
CA GLN A 97 36.53 -19.90 6.73
C GLN A 97 35.84 -21.03 7.50
N SER A 98 34.84 -20.74 8.31
CA SER A 98 34.05 -21.77 9.00
C SER A 98 33.28 -22.63 7.98
N ARG A 99 32.92 -23.86 8.38
CA ARG A 99 32.11 -24.77 7.56
C ARG A 99 30.79 -24.06 7.09
N PHE A 100 30.20 -23.30 7.98
CA PHE A 100 28.96 -22.57 7.67
C PHE A 100 29.21 -21.42 6.69
N GLY A 101 30.26 -20.62 6.88
CA GLY A 101 30.63 -19.52 5.95
C GLY A 101 30.98 -20.04 4.54
N LEU A 102 31.71 -21.16 4.49
CA LEU A 102 32.04 -21.84 3.22
C LEU A 102 30.79 -22.37 2.54
N TRP A 103 29.86 -22.96 3.30
CA TRP A 103 28.59 -23.45 2.78
C TRP A 103 27.73 -22.30 2.24
N LEU A 104 27.60 -21.18 2.96
CA LEU A 104 26.87 -19.98 2.47
C LEU A 104 27.42 -19.45 1.14
N ASN A 105 28.73 -19.55 0.94
CA ASN A 105 29.37 -19.12 -0.31
C ASN A 105 29.41 -20.22 -1.39
N SER A 106 28.94 -21.42 -1.06
CA SER A 106 28.97 -22.56 -1.98
C SER A 106 27.99 -22.41 -3.15
N PRO A 107 28.26 -23.04 -4.29
CA PRO A 107 27.29 -23.15 -5.39
C PRO A 107 25.97 -23.81 -4.93
N THR A 108 26.07 -24.83 -4.05
CA THR A 108 24.90 -25.55 -3.54
C THR A 108 23.94 -24.62 -2.81
N CYS A 109 24.43 -23.77 -1.91
CA CYS A 109 23.59 -22.81 -1.21
C CYS A 109 22.87 -21.85 -2.19
N ARG A 110 23.57 -21.39 -3.24
CA ARG A 110 22.99 -20.51 -4.28
C ARG A 110 21.91 -21.22 -5.09
N TRP A 111 22.12 -22.47 -5.46
CA TRP A 111 21.10 -23.29 -6.14
C TRP A 111 19.88 -23.51 -5.24
N LEU A 112 20.09 -23.76 -3.94
CA LEU A 112 18.99 -23.89 -2.97
C LEU A 112 18.20 -22.59 -2.83
N LEU A 113 18.87 -21.44 -2.72
CA LEU A 113 18.20 -20.14 -2.65
C LEU A 113 17.45 -19.79 -3.94
N ALA A 114 18.05 -20.03 -5.09
CA ALA A 114 17.39 -19.83 -6.38
C ALA A 114 16.18 -20.76 -6.53
N GLY A 115 16.32 -22.04 -6.18
CA GLY A 115 15.23 -23.01 -6.16
C GLY A 115 14.11 -22.61 -5.20
N LEU A 116 14.46 -22.14 -4.00
CA LEU A 116 13.49 -21.64 -3.02
C LEU A 116 12.68 -20.46 -3.58
N VAL A 117 13.32 -19.50 -4.25
CA VAL A 117 12.63 -18.35 -4.88
C VAL A 117 11.63 -18.84 -5.94
N VAL A 118 12.05 -19.78 -6.79
CA VAL A 118 11.15 -20.36 -7.81
C VAL A 118 9.99 -21.10 -7.16
N LEU A 119 10.27 -21.96 -6.17
CA LEU A 119 9.23 -22.71 -5.46
C LEU A 119 8.25 -21.79 -4.71
N LEU A 120 8.74 -20.74 -4.06
CA LEU A 120 7.89 -19.75 -3.41
C LEU A 120 7.03 -18.99 -4.41
N SER A 121 7.57 -18.62 -5.57
CA SER A 121 6.79 -17.97 -6.64
C SER A 121 5.71 -18.89 -7.17
N LEU A 122 6.00 -20.16 -7.40
CA LEU A 122 5.01 -21.15 -7.85
C LEU A 122 3.95 -21.42 -6.78
N PHE A 123 4.37 -21.58 -5.53
CA PHE A 123 3.48 -21.75 -4.39
C PHE A 123 2.52 -20.57 -4.22
N THR A 124 3.06 -19.35 -4.22
CA THR A 124 2.24 -18.14 -4.02
C THR A 124 1.34 -17.82 -5.21
N TYR A 125 1.68 -18.28 -6.40
CA TYR A 125 0.84 -18.08 -7.59
C TYR A 125 -0.26 -19.13 -7.74
N PHE A 126 0.04 -20.41 -7.53
CA PHE A 126 -0.89 -21.50 -7.84
C PHE A 126 -1.54 -22.14 -6.62
N ILE A 127 -0.80 -22.30 -5.53
CA ILE A 127 -1.25 -23.09 -4.38
C ILE A 127 -1.89 -22.20 -3.31
N ARG A 128 -1.27 -21.09 -3.01
CA ARG A 128 -1.72 -20.20 -1.93
C ARG A 128 -3.12 -19.64 -2.15
N PRO A 129 -3.55 -19.20 -3.35
CA PRO A 129 -4.93 -18.76 -3.59
C PRO A 129 -5.98 -19.83 -3.32
N ILE A 130 -5.62 -21.12 -3.49
CA ILE A 130 -6.51 -22.26 -3.23
C ILE A 130 -6.64 -22.53 -1.73
N ILE A 131 -5.51 -22.47 -0.99
CA ILE A 131 -5.48 -22.73 0.45
C ILE A 131 -6.06 -21.54 1.24
N GLN A 132 -5.84 -20.34 0.75
CA GLN A 132 -6.25 -19.08 1.37
C GLN A 132 -7.05 -18.25 0.36
N PRO A 133 -8.30 -18.68 0.03
CA PRO A 133 -9.13 -17.94 -0.90
C PRO A 133 -9.54 -16.58 -0.32
N PRO A 134 -9.93 -15.62 -1.16
CA PRO A 134 -10.51 -14.36 -0.71
C PRO A 134 -11.69 -14.60 0.22
N GLY A 135 -11.70 -13.94 1.37
CA GLY A 135 -12.76 -14.11 2.34
C GLY A 135 -12.77 -13.00 3.39
N ALA A 136 -13.91 -12.88 4.08
CA ALA A 136 -14.00 -12.02 5.25
C ALA A 136 -13.27 -12.68 6.43
N TYR A 137 -12.54 -11.87 7.18
CA TYR A 137 -11.93 -12.30 8.43
C TYR A 137 -12.01 -11.18 9.47
N GLU A 138 -12.13 -11.56 10.71
CA GLU A 138 -12.12 -10.61 11.81
C GLU A 138 -10.71 -10.07 12.02
N THR A 139 -10.57 -8.77 11.97
CA THR A 139 -9.28 -8.14 12.25
C THR A 139 -9.05 -8.17 13.76
N TRP A 140 -8.05 -8.94 14.19
CA TRP A 140 -7.62 -9.04 15.58
C TRP A 140 -7.18 -7.70 16.22
N LEU A 141 -6.96 -6.65 15.40
CA LEU A 141 -6.63 -5.31 15.85
C LEU A 141 -7.86 -4.46 16.20
N THR A 142 -8.94 -4.61 15.46
CA THR A 142 -10.13 -3.73 15.58
C THR A 142 -11.42 -4.49 15.85
N GLY A 143 -11.40 -5.83 15.77
CA GLY A 143 -12.61 -6.66 15.86
C GLY A 143 -13.58 -6.47 14.66
N SER A 144 -13.20 -5.67 13.67
CA SER A 144 -14.02 -5.43 12.48
C SER A 144 -13.76 -6.48 11.40
N GLU A 145 -14.78 -6.83 10.66
CA GLU A 145 -14.61 -7.66 9.47
C GLU A 145 -13.79 -6.93 8.41
N ALA A 146 -12.78 -7.59 7.88
CA ALA A 146 -12.02 -7.11 6.74
C ALA A 146 -11.86 -8.21 5.69
N LEU A 147 -11.92 -7.84 4.42
CA LEU A 147 -11.73 -8.78 3.33
C LEU A 147 -10.25 -9.15 3.22
N ALA A 148 -9.91 -10.42 3.47
CA ALA A 148 -8.56 -10.93 3.29
C ALA A 148 -8.34 -11.32 1.83
N LEU A 149 -7.36 -10.68 1.22
CA LEU A 149 -6.95 -10.95 -0.16
C LEU A 149 -5.48 -11.39 -0.24
N ASP A 150 -4.87 -11.63 0.90
CA ASP A 150 -3.43 -11.92 1.03
C ASP A 150 -3.00 -13.17 0.26
N GLY A 151 -3.90 -14.14 0.12
CA GLY A 151 -3.66 -15.35 -0.67
C GLY A 151 -3.33 -15.07 -2.13
N GLU A 152 -3.89 -14.01 -2.68
CA GLU A 152 -3.75 -13.62 -4.09
C GLU A 152 -2.71 -12.51 -4.35
N ASN A 153 -2.02 -12.02 -3.34
CA ASN A 153 -1.11 -10.86 -3.47
C ASN A 153 -0.10 -11.03 -4.61
N TRP A 154 0.48 -12.22 -4.80
CA TRP A 154 1.42 -12.49 -5.88
C TRP A 154 0.73 -12.52 -7.25
N VAL A 155 -0.44 -13.13 -7.35
CA VAL A 155 -1.25 -13.15 -8.59
C VAL A 155 -1.62 -11.74 -9.01
N ARG A 156 -2.03 -10.92 -8.03
CA ARG A 156 -2.45 -9.54 -8.25
C ARG A 156 -1.31 -8.60 -8.63
N LEU A 157 -0.07 -8.87 -8.20
CA LEU A 157 1.11 -8.19 -8.74
C LEU A 157 1.25 -8.40 -10.25
N GLY A 158 0.79 -9.53 -10.78
CA GLY A 158 0.70 -9.77 -12.20
C GLY A 158 -0.25 -8.83 -12.95
N TRP A 159 -1.16 -8.14 -12.26
CA TRP A 159 -1.99 -7.11 -12.89
C TRP A 159 -1.20 -5.85 -13.25
N TYR A 160 -0.08 -5.61 -12.58
CA TYR A 160 0.78 -4.43 -12.80
C TYR A 160 1.96 -4.69 -13.74
N ILE A 161 2.48 -5.91 -13.76
CA ILE A 161 3.66 -6.26 -14.57
C ILE A 161 3.43 -7.42 -15.52
N THR A 162 2.21 -7.91 -15.63
CA THR A 162 1.76 -9.12 -16.33
C THR A 162 2.24 -10.43 -15.67
N PRO A 163 1.55 -11.56 -15.87
CA PRO A 163 2.05 -12.88 -15.44
C PRO A 163 3.42 -13.21 -16.05
N LEU A 164 3.66 -12.79 -17.30
CA LEU A 164 4.95 -12.95 -17.96
C LEU A 164 6.05 -12.17 -17.24
N GLY A 165 5.75 -10.93 -16.80
CA GLY A 165 6.68 -10.12 -16.00
C GLY A 165 7.02 -10.77 -14.66
N LEU A 166 6.06 -11.42 -13.99
CA LEU A 166 6.32 -12.18 -12.75
C LEU A 166 7.25 -13.38 -13.00
N ILE A 167 7.03 -14.11 -14.09
CA ILE A 167 7.90 -15.23 -14.47
C ILE A 167 9.32 -14.72 -14.73
N LEU A 168 9.46 -13.67 -15.56
CA LEU A 168 10.76 -13.10 -15.89
C LEU A 168 11.45 -12.51 -14.66
N SER A 169 10.72 -11.86 -13.74
CA SER A 169 11.30 -11.34 -12.50
C SER A 169 11.81 -12.46 -11.59
N THR A 170 11.06 -13.56 -11.48
CA THR A 170 11.49 -14.76 -10.73
C THR A 170 12.76 -15.37 -11.33
N VAL A 171 12.81 -15.52 -12.67
CA VAL A 171 13.98 -16.02 -13.39
C VAL A 171 15.17 -15.08 -13.20
N GLY A 172 14.97 -13.77 -13.31
CA GLY A 172 16.02 -12.78 -13.13
C GLY A 172 16.61 -12.77 -11.73
N LEU A 173 15.76 -12.86 -10.70
CA LEU A 173 16.22 -12.97 -9.32
C LEU A 173 17.00 -14.28 -9.08
N ALA A 174 16.49 -15.40 -9.57
CA ALA A 174 17.19 -16.68 -9.50
C ALA A 174 18.57 -16.60 -10.20
N TYR A 175 18.65 -15.98 -11.38
CA TYR A 175 19.90 -15.76 -12.09
C TYR A 175 20.90 -14.90 -11.30
N ILE A 176 20.45 -13.82 -10.65
CA ILE A 176 21.29 -12.98 -9.79
C ILE A 176 21.90 -13.81 -8.64
N LEU A 177 21.07 -14.64 -8.00
CA LEU A 177 21.52 -15.51 -6.90
C LEU A 177 22.57 -16.54 -7.37
N LEU A 178 22.40 -17.08 -8.56
CA LEU A 178 23.35 -18.06 -9.14
C LEU A 178 24.68 -17.44 -9.56
N THR A 179 24.69 -16.22 -10.11
CA THR A 179 25.86 -15.60 -10.75
C THR A 179 26.79 -14.80 -9.84
N ARG A 180 26.66 -14.85 -8.51
CA ARG A 180 27.42 -14.04 -7.54
C ARG A 180 27.23 -12.52 -7.66
N SER A 181 26.35 -12.03 -8.50
CA SER A 181 26.04 -10.60 -8.61
C SER A 181 25.47 -10.03 -7.30
N PHE A 182 25.00 -10.91 -6.41
CA PHE A 182 24.57 -10.59 -5.06
C PHE A 182 25.61 -9.79 -4.26
N ASN A 183 26.90 -10.13 -4.38
CA ASN A 183 27.96 -9.41 -3.66
C ASN A 183 28.07 -7.93 -4.03
N ARG A 184 27.69 -7.59 -5.25
CA ARG A 184 27.78 -6.20 -5.76
C ARG A 184 26.55 -5.39 -5.42
N PHE A 185 25.36 -6.00 -5.37
CA PHE A 185 24.08 -5.34 -5.19
C PHE A 185 23.33 -5.80 -3.95
N GLY A 186 24.02 -6.43 -2.99
CA GLY A 186 23.41 -7.14 -1.88
C GLY A 186 22.43 -6.33 -1.05
N LEU A 187 22.74 -5.06 -0.74
CA LEU A 187 21.81 -4.20 0.00
C LEU A 187 20.52 -3.96 -0.78
N PHE A 188 20.66 -3.60 -2.04
CA PHE A 188 19.52 -3.29 -2.90
C PHE A 188 18.62 -4.52 -3.09
N LEU A 189 19.23 -5.68 -3.32
CA LEU A 189 18.52 -6.95 -3.42
C LEU A 189 17.83 -7.33 -2.11
N ALA A 190 18.50 -7.15 -0.96
CA ALA A 190 17.92 -7.43 0.34
C ALA A 190 16.67 -6.56 0.61
N ILE A 191 16.73 -5.26 0.33
CA ILE A 191 15.59 -4.36 0.46
C ILE A 191 14.45 -4.85 -0.43
N GLY A 192 14.71 -5.10 -1.72
CA GLY A 192 13.70 -5.55 -2.67
C GLY A 192 13.08 -6.90 -2.31
N MET A 193 13.91 -7.88 -1.94
CA MET A 193 13.44 -9.22 -1.56
C MET A 193 12.61 -9.19 -0.29
N VAL A 194 13.12 -8.54 0.77
CA VAL A 194 12.41 -8.52 2.07
C VAL A 194 11.10 -7.76 1.96
N THR A 195 11.10 -6.62 1.27
CA THR A 195 9.87 -5.84 1.04
C THR A 195 8.87 -6.63 0.19
N THR A 196 9.33 -7.30 -0.87
CA THR A 196 8.47 -8.15 -1.70
C THR A 196 7.88 -9.30 -0.89
N LEU A 197 8.70 -10.01 -0.10
CA LEU A 197 8.22 -11.09 0.76
C LEU A 197 7.19 -10.61 1.78
N GLN A 198 7.43 -9.45 2.41
CA GLN A 198 6.49 -8.86 3.36
C GLN A 198 5.13 -8.61 2.71
N TYR A 199 5.09 -7.94 1.56
CA TYR A 199 3.84 -7.60 0.91
C TYR A 199 3.15 -8.78 0.23
N VAL A 200 3.91 -9.72 -0.28
CA VAL A 200 3.36 -10.98 -0.77
C VAL A 200 2.76 -11.79 0.38
N TYR A 201 3.43 -11.81 1.54
CA TYR A 201 2.93 -12.50 2.73
C TYR A 201 1.65 -11.85 3.26
N ARG A 202 1.65 -10.52 3.50
CA ARG A 202 0.51 -9.82 4.05
C ARG A 202 0.55 -8.32 3.78
N ILE A 203 -0.60 -7.79 3.38
CA ILE A 203 -0.85 -6.35 3.32
C ILE A 203 -1.49 -5.94 4.64
N PHE A 204 -0.71 -5.29 5.52
CA PHE A 204 -1.12 -4.90 6.87
C PHE A 204 -2.11 -3.74 6.96
N ASN A 205 -2.74 -3.35 5.87
CA ASN A 205 -3.73 -2.30 5.82
C ASN A 205 -4.85 -2.72 4.87
N THR A 206 -5.70 -1.81 4.47
CA THR A 206 -6.77 -2.07 3.51
C THR A 206 -6.29 -2.95 2.34
N ALA A 207 -6.88 -4.11 2.18
CA ALA A 207 -6.55 -5.08 1.15
C ALA A 207 -7.01 -4.64 -0.26
N TYR A 208 -7.61 -3.48 -0.39
CA TYR A 208 -8.09 -2.91 -1.64
C TYR A 208 -6.94 -2.55 -2.57
N HIS A 209 -7.01 -3.02 -3.80
CA HIS A 209 -5.92 -2.91 -4.77
C HIS A 209 -5.40 -1.50 -4.99
N ILE A 210 -6.27 -0.51 -5.10
CA ILE A 210 -5.88 0.89 -5.30
C ILE A 210 -5.03 1.40 -4.13
N TYR A 211 -5.35 1.02 -2.90
CA TYR A 211 -4.57 1.41 -1.72
C TYR A 211 -3.32 0.55 -1.54
N ALA A 212 -3.38 -0.74 -1.89
CA ALA A 212 -2.23 -1.64 -1.86
C ALA A 212 -1.15 -1.21 -2.86
N MET A 213 -1.54 -0.68 -4.04
CA MET A 213 -0.61 -0.21 -5.06
C MET A 213 0.37 0.86 -4.54
N ARG A 214 -0.07 1.76 -3.67
CA ARG A 214 0.81 2.78 -3.04
C ARG A 214 2.02 2.17 -2.32
N ARG A 215 1.93 0.91 -1.92
CA ARG A 215 2.99 0.17 -1.22
C ARG A 215 3.88 -0.60 -2.17
N TYR A 216 3.33 -1.08 -3.27
CA TYR A 216 4.09 -1.78 -4.28
C TYR A 216 4.93 -0.85 -5.15
N VAL A 217 4.40 0.33 -5.49
CA VAL A 217 5.04 1.29 -6.41
C VAL A 217 6.43 1.74 -5.96
N PRO A 218 6.68 2.08 -4.67
CA PRO A 218 8.00 2.62 -4.29
C PRO A 218 9.14 1.62 -4.43
N ILE A 219 8.92 0.35 -4.15
CA ILE A 219 10.01 -0.65 -4.05
C ILE A 219 9.70 -1.91 -4.85
N VAL A 220 8.54 -2.55 -4.62
CA VAL A 220 8.26 -3.90 -5.15
C VAL A 220 8.21 -3.90 -6.67
N LEU A 221 7.42 -3.02 -7.28
CA LEU A 221 7.30 -2.96 -8.74
C LEU A 221 8.62 -2.60 -9.43
N PRO A 222 9.37 -1.55 -9.02
CA PRO A 222 10.68 -1.26 -9.57
C PRO A 222 11.65 -2.43 -9.47
N MET A 223 11.65 -3.15 -8.33
CA MET A 223 12.53 -4.31 -8.14
C MET A 223 12.15 -5.47 -9.05
N LEU A 224 10.86 -5.79 -9.19
CA LEU A 224 10.40 -6.84 -10.10
C LEU A 224 10.73 -6.50 -11.57
N LEU A 225 10.58 -5.23 -11.97
CA LEU A 225 10.98 -4.77 -13.31
C LEU A 225 12.48 -4.87 -13.50
N LEU A 226 13.29 -4.54 -12.51
CA LEU A 226 14.74 -4.72 -12.57
C LEU A 226 15.11 -6.18 -12.72
N TYR A 227 14.51 -7.09 -11.96
CA TYR A 227 14.75 -8.53 -12.11
C TYR A 227 14.35 -9.02 -13.49
N THR A 228 13.22 -8.52 -14.04
CA THR A 228 12.80 -8.78 -15.42
C THR A 228 13.86 -8.33 -16.42
N ALA A 229 14.39 -7.12 -16.26
CA ALA A 229 15.45 -6.60 -17.11
C ALA A 229 16.73 -7.46 -17.04
N VAL A 230 17.08 -7.95 -15.85
CA VAL A 230 18.22 -8.86 -15.68
C VAL A 230 17.99 -10.20 -16.39
N ALA A 231 16.77 -10.75 -16.32
CA ALA A 231 16.45 -11.98 -17.06
C ALA A 231 16.60 -11.79 -18.57
N LEU A 232 16.07 -10.70 -19.10
CA LEU A 232 16.21 -10.35 -20.53
C LEU A 232 17.68 -10.13 -20.92
N TYR A 233 18.45 -9.43 -20.09
CA TYR A 233 19.87 -9.23 -20.31
C TYR A 233 20.66 -10.54 -20.30
N ALA A 234 20.37 -11.44 -19.36
CA ALA A 234 21.00 -12.75 -19.29
C ALA A 234 20.71 -13.59 -20.55
N LEU A 235 19.50 -13.45 -21.09
CA LEU A 235 19.13 -14.08 -22.35
C LEU A 235 19.94 -13.53 -23.53
N LEU A 236 20.15 -12.21 -23.59
CA LEU A 236 20.91 -11.54 -24.63
C LEU A 236 22.40 -11.92 -24.62
N GLY A 237 22.96 -12.33 -23.50
CA GLY A 237 24.34 -12.80 -23.34
C GLY A 237 24.61 -14.22 -23.89
N GLN A 238 23.60 -14.89 -24.45
CA GLN A 238 23.76 -16.24 -25.00
C GLN A 238 24.62 -16.24 -26.29
N LYS A 239 25.34 -17.35 -26.50
CA LYS A 239 26.22 -17.52 -27.70
C LYS A 239 25.45 -17.39 -29.02
N GLN A 240 24.20 -17.81 -29.06
CA GLN A 240 23.32 -17.68 -30.23
C GLN A 240 22.63 -16.32 -30.26
N ARG A 241 23.38 -15.27 -30.55
CA ARG A 241 22.95 -13.87 -30.48
C ARG A 241 21.63 -13.58 -31.22
N ARG A 242 21.39 -14.16 -32.38
CA ARG A 242 20.16 -13.94 -33.19
C ARG A 242 18.94 -14.51 -32.46
N VAL A 243 19.02 -15.75 -31.97
CA VAL A 243 17.92 -16.39 -31.22
C VAL A 243 17.63 -15.64 -29.92
N ALA A 244 18.70 -15.24 -29.22
CA ALA A 244 18.56 -14.46 -27.99
C ALA A 244 17.88 -13.09 -28.21
N LEU A 245 18.25 -12.39 -29.28
CA LEU A 245 17.64 -11.10 -29.66
C LEU A 245 16.16 -11.27 -30.04
N ILE A 246 15.84 -12.27 -30.86
CA ILE A 246 14.43 -12.54 -31.23
C ILE A 246 13.60 -12.92 -30.02
N SER A 247 14.09 -13.86 -29.20
CA SER A 247 13.39 -14.27 -27.97
C SER A 247 13.22 -13.13 -26.99
N GLY A 248 14.25 -12.33 -26.77
CA GLY A 248 14.19 -11.14 -25.90
C GLY A 248 13.20 -10.10 -26.42
N ALA A 249 13.19 -9.84 -27.73
CA ALA A 249 12.22 -8.94 -28.35
C ALA A 249 10.78 -9.47 -28.21
N LEU A 250 10.54 -10.75 -28.48
CA LEU A 250 9.22 -11.37 -28.33
C LEU A 250 8.72 -11.32 -26.88
N LEU A 251 9.58 -11.61 -25.91
CA LEU A 251 9.21 -11.54 -24.50
C LEU A 251 8.90 -10.09 -24.07
N THR A 252 9.71 -9.13 -24.54
CA THR A 252 9.46 -7.71 -24.26
C THR A 252 8.17 -7.23 -24.90
N LEU A 253 7.93 -7.58 -26.16
CA LEU A 253 6.67 -7.26 -26.86
C LEU A 253 5.47 -7.92 -26.20
N GLY A 254 5.59 -9.19 -25.78
CA GLY A 254 4.55 -9.89 -25.05
C GLY A 254 4.22 -9.22 -23.70
N MET A 255 5.24 -8.75 -22.96
CA MET A 255 5.06 -8.03 -21.72
C MET A 255 4.40 -6.66 -21.94
N VAL A 256 4.90 -5.87 -22.91
CA VAL A 256 4.33 -4.55 -23.25
C VAL A 256 2.91 -4.70 -23.78
N GLY A 257 2.68 -5.66 -24.69
CA GLY A 257 1.33 -5.95 -25.19
C GLY A 257 0.37 -6.39 -24.10
N GLY A 258 0.85 -7.21 -23.16
CA GLY A 258 0.08 -7.60 -21.97
C GLY A 258 -0.26 -6.40 -21.07
N LEU A 259 0.69 -5.49 -20.84
CA LEU A 259 0.46 -4.25 -20.08
C LEU A 259 -0.55 -3.34 -20.78
N LEU A 260 -0.44 -3.15 -22.07
CA LEU A 260 -1.40 -2.36 -22.86
C LEU A 260 -2.80 -2.99 -22.81
N TYR A 261 -2.88 -4.31 -22.94
CA TYR A 261 -4.15 -5.02 -22.81
C TYR A 261 -4.79 -4.88 -21.43
N GLN A 262 -4.00 -5.00 -20.37
CA GLN A 262 -4.46 -4.80 -18.99
C GLN A 262 -4.89 -3.35 -18.74
N SER A 263 -4.17 -2.39 -19.32
CA SER A 263 -4.44 -0.96 -19.15
C SER A 263 -5.55 -0.41 -20.06
N ARG A 264 -6.13 -1.23 -20.93
CA ARG A 264 -7.09 -0.78 -21.96
C ARG A 264 -8.31 0.00 -21.43
N TYR A 265 -8.72 -0.27 -20.19
CA TYR A 265 -9.82 0.45 -19.54
C TYR A 265 -9.35 1.72 -18.81
N VAL A 266 -8.10 1.72 -18.38
CA VAL A 266 -7.52 2.84 -17.59
C VAL A 266 -6.97 3.92 -18.52
N LEU A 267 -6.32 3.53 -19.63
CA LEU A 267 -5.70 4.48 -20.55
C LEU A 267 -6.68 5.53 -21.15
N PRO A 268 -7.88 5.17 -21.58
CA PRO A 268 -8.85 6.16 -22.09
C PRO A 268 -9.64 6.83 -20.97
N LEU A 269 -9.59 6.35 -19.75
CA LEU A 269 -10.38 6.87 -18.64
C LEU A 269 -9.80 8.21 -18.18
N ARG A 270 -10.65 9.20 -18.17
CA ARG A 270 -10.47 10.43 -17.39
C ARG A 270 -11.37 10.31 -16.18
N ASP A 271 -10.77 9.84 -15.07
CA ASP A 271 -11.50 9.63 -13.82
C ASP A 271 -12.12 10.94 -13.35
N LEU A 272 -13.40 10.92 -13.00
CA LEU A 272 -14.16 12.07 -12.56
C LEU A 272 -14.20 13.25 -13.60
N TYR A 273 -14.07 12.94 -14.89
CA TYR A 273 -14.15 13.98 -15.94
C TYR A 273 -15.49 14.75 -15.87
N GLY A 274 -15.38 16.07 -15.91
CA GLY A 274 -16.54 16.95 -15.71
C GLY A 274 -16.87 17.22 -14.24
N GLY A 275 -16.07 16.70 -13.29
CA GLY A 275 -16.32 16.87 -11.87
C GLY A 275 -16.21 18.30 -11.39
N THR A 276 -15.30 19.08 -11.95
CA THR A 276 -15.14 20.50 -11.59
C THR A 276 -16.34 21.32 -12.03
N GLU A 277 -16.80 21.12 -13.27
CA GLU A 277 -17.98 21.79 -13.82
C GLU A 277 -19.24 21.40 -13.06
N ALA A 278 -19.40 20.13 -12.76
CA ALA A 278 -20.50 19.61 -11.96
C ALA A 278 -20.51 20.19 -10.54
N LEU A 279 -19.33 20.31 -9.93
CA LEU A 279 -19.17 20.88 -8.59
C LEU A 279 -19.47 22.39 -8.57
N LEU A 280 -19.06 23.14 -9.61
CA LEU A 280 -19.39 24.54 -9.77
C LEU A 280 -20.93 24.75 -9.91
N ALA A 281 -21.55 23.98 -10.82
CA ALA A 281 -22.99 24.01 -11.00
C ALA A 281 -23.76 23.59 -9.73
N PHE A 282 -23.22 22.73 -8.95
CA PHE A 282 -23.77 22.36 -7.65
C PHE A 282 -23.61 23.46 -6.61
N HIS A 283 -22.43 24.09 -6.53
CA HIS A 283 -22.18 25.21 -5.64
C HIS A 283 -23.13 26.38 -5.88
N GLU A 284 -23.48 26.68 -7.14
CA GLU A 284 -24.44 27.73 -7.50
C GLU A 284 -25.87 27.49 -6.98
N GLN A 285 -26.18 26.24 -6.60
CA GLN A 285 -27.48 25.87 -6.02
C GLN A 285 -27.48 25.90 -4.49
N LEU A 286 -26.32 26.04 -3.88
CA LEU A 286 -26.20 26.17 -2.43
C LEU A 286 -26.52 27.61 -2.01
N GLU A 287 -27.22 27.76 -0.90
CA GLU A 287 -27.46 29.08 -0.36
C GLU A 287 -26.16 29.74 0.14
N PRO A 288 -25.99 31.02 -0.15
CA PRO A 288 -24.86 31.77 0.35
C PRO A 288 -24.80 31.69 1.90
N ASN A 289 -23.61 31.50 2.44
CA ASN A 289 -23.39 31.44 3.89
C ASN A 289 -24.12 30.28 4.61
N SER A 290 -24.58 29.26 3.88
CA SER A 290 -25.20 28.07 4.46
C SER A 290 -24.17 27.20 5.18
N MET A 291 -24.63 26.52 6.19
CA MET A 291 -23.93 25.36 6.78
C MET A 291 -24.37 24.11 6.03
N ILE A 292 -23.41 23.27 5.65
CA ILE A 292 -23.67 22.08 4.85
C ILE A 292 -23.44 20.84 5.69
N LEU A 293 -24.45 20.00 5.77
CA LEU A 293 -24.39 18.71 6.41
C LEU A 293 -24.38 17.61 5.35
N ILE A 294 -23.36 16.76 5.34
CA ILE A 294 -23.26 15.67 4.37
C ILE A 294 -23.60 14.36 5.09
N SER A 295 -24.66 13.69 4.63
CA SER A 295 -25.03 12.37 5.14
C SER A 295 -24.22 11.28 4.42
N GLU A 296 -23.50 10.47 5.17
CA GLU A 296 -22.65 9.40 4.68
C GLU A 296 -23.11 8.04 5.23
N SER A 297 -23.18 7.04 4.37
CA SER A 297 -23.35 5.66 4.82
C SER A 297 -21.99 5.07 5.24
N ALA A 298 -21.98 4.06 6.08
CA ALA A 298 -20.76 3.41 6.58
C ALA A 298 -19.85 2.84 5.47
N SER A 299 -20.40 2.63 4.27
CA SER A 299 -19.68 2.09 3.11
C SER A 299 -19.28 3.14 2.07
N ASP A 300 -19.66 4.41 2.26
CA ASP A 300 -19.52 5.43 1.23
C ASP A 300 -18.58 6.55 1.68
N THR A 301 -17.58 6.88 0.83
CA THR A 301 -16.57 7.91 1.09
C THR A 301 -16.91 9.23 0.41
N PHE A 302 -18.19 9.49 0.20
CA PHE A 302 -18.65 10.65 -0.55
C PHE A 302 -18.36 11.98 0.15
N ALA A 303 -18.50 12.02 1.47
CA ALA A 303 -18.14 13.21 2.24
C ALA A 303 -16.66 13.56 2.06
N ASP A 304 -15.79 12.54 1.94
CA ASP A 304 -14.36 12.74 1.66
C ASP A 304 -14.08 13.27 0.26
N THR A 305 -14.99 13.05 -0.68
CA THR A 305 -14.85 13.49 -2.09
C THR A 305 -15.42 14.91 -2.29
N LEU A 306 -16.57 15.20 -1.71
CA LEU A 306 -17.29 16.47 -1.91
C LEU A 306 -16.95 17.51 -0.82
N GLY A 307 -16.78 17.09 0.41
CA GLY A 307 -16.55 17.98 1.54
C GLY A 307 -15.30 18.86 1.38
N PRO A 308 -14.11 18.32 1.10
CA PRO A 308 -12.92 19.14 0.93
C PRO A 308 -13.02 20.22 -0.14
N PRO A 309 -13.50 19.96 -1.37
CA PRO A 309 -13.70 21.01 -2.36
C PRO A 309 -14.70 22.09 -1.91
N LEU A 310 -15.85 21.71 -1.35
CA LEU A 310 -16.84 22.68 -0.87
C LEU A 310 -16.27 23.54 0.26
N ARG A 311 -15.48 22.99 1.15
CA ARG A 311 -14.84 23.73 2.24
C ARG A 311 -13.68 24.60 1.78
N PHE A 312 -12.72 24.01 1.08
CA PHE A 312 -11.43 24.66 0.81
C PHE A 312 -11.42 25.50 -0.47
N ILE A 313 -12.30 25.21 -1.43
CA ILE A 313 -12.41 25.98 -2.68
C ILE A 313 -13.51 27.05 -2.56
N PHE A 314 -14.68 26.66 -2.02
CA PHE A 314 -15.86 27.52 -1.97
C PHE A 314 -16.12 28.16 -0.59
N GLY A 315 -15.39 27.73 0.45
CA GLY A 315 -15.45 28.35 1.78
C GLY A 315 -16.68 28.00 2.61
N HIS A 316 -17.42 26.94 2.26
CA HIS A 316 -18.58 26.50 3.05
C HIS A 316 -18.16 25.87 4.38
N ASP A 317 -18.98 26.06 5.41
CA ASP A 317 -18.86 25.30 6.65
C ASP A 317 -19.53 23.94 6.49
N ILE A 318 -18.76 22.86 6.68
CA ILE A 318 -19.21 21.51 6.40
C ILE A 318 -19.08 20.64 7.64
N ALA A 319 -20.14 19.90 7.93
CA ALA A 319 -20.14 18.79 8.88
C ALA A 319 -20.60 17.50 8.19
N THR A 320 -20.15 16.35 8.70
CA THR A 320 -20.52 15.04 8.17
C THR A 320 -21.30 14.25 9.20
N ILE A 321 -22.40 13.66 8.78
CA ILE A 321 -23.20 12.75 9.59
C ILE A 321 -22.87 11.32 9.17
N ARG A 322 -22.50 10.49 10.16
CA ARG A 322 -22.42 9.04 10.00
C ARG A 322 -23.54 8.37 10.80
N GLN A 323 -23.97 7.19 10.33
CA GLN A 323 -24.93 6.38 11.07
C GLN A 323 -24.30 5.77 12.33
N GLU A 324 -24.16 6.57 13.37
CA GLU A 324 -23.59 6.16 14.66
C GLU A 324 -24.51 6.57 15.82
N ALA A 325 -24.32 5.95 16.96
CA ALA A 325 -25.08 6.35 18.17
C ALA A 325 -24.78 7.82 18.51
N GLY A 326 -25.83 8.60 18.77
CA GLY A 326 -25.71 10.03 19.09
C GLY A 326 -25.82 10.98 17.88
N THR A 327 -26.04 10.48 16.67
CA THR A 327 -26.23 11.30 15.46
C THR A 327 -27.38 12.28 15.60
N GLU A 328 -28.48 11.85 16.22
CA GLU A 328 -29.68 12.70 16.42
C GLU A 328 -29.40 13.91 17.31
N ALA A 329 -28.69 13.69 18.42
CA ALA A 329 -28.29 14.78 19.31
C ALA A 329 -27.35 15.76 18.61
N PHE A 330 -26.38 15.24 17.84
CA PHE A 330 -25.47 16.06 17.07
C PHE A 330 -26.17 16.93 16.02
N VAL A 331 -27.17 16.36 15.33
CA VAL A 331 -27.96 17.12 14.33
C VAL A 331 -28.80 18.19 15.03
N ALA A 332 -29.42 17.88 16.19
CA ALA A 332 -30.16 18.86 16.97
C ALA A 332 -29.28 20.03 17.42
N ASP A 333 -28.12 19.74 18.00
CA ASP A 333 -27.14 20.77 18.41
C ASP A 333 -26.69 21.64 17.21
N LEU A 334 -26.58 21.04 16.03
CA LEU A 334 -26.19 21.75 14.82
C LEU A 334 -27.31 22.65 14.27
N VAL A 335 -28.57 22.20 14.39
CA VAL A 335 -29.76 23.01 14.05
C VAL A 335 -29.83 24.23 14.95
N ASP A 336 -29.72 24.03 16.27
CA ASP A 336 -29.72 25.11 17.25
C ASP A 336 -28.59 26.11 16.99
N TYR A 337 -27.38 25.61 16.72
CA TYR A 337 -26.23 26.44 16.37
C TYR A 337 -26.43 27.26 15.09
N ALA A 338 -27.07 26.67 14.07
CA ALA A 338 -27.36 27.35 12.81
C ALA A 338 -28.43 28.43 13.01
N GLN A 339 -29.47 28.13 13.81
CA GLN A 339 -30.55 29.08 14.16
C GLN A 339 -30.03 30.29 14.97
N GLU A 340 -29.18 30.05 15.98
CA GLU A 340 -28.57 31.13 16.76
C GLU A 340 -27.74 32.11 15.91
N ARG A 341 -27.26 31.67 14.76
CA ARG A 341 -26.44 32.47 13.84
C ARG A 341 -27.17 32.96 12.61
N GLU A 342 -28.45 32.71 12.56
CA GLU A 342 -29.31 33.07 11.41
C GLU A 342 -28.74 32.53 10.07
N ARG A 343 -28.19 31.27 10.11
CA ARG A 343 -27.60 30.64 8.94
C ARG A 343 -28.47 29.49 8.43
N PRO A 344 -28.74 29.41 7.10
CA PRO A 344 -29.46 28.26 6.57
C PRO A 344 -28.63 26.97 6.76
N LEU A 345 -29.32 25.89 7.12
CA LEU A 345 -28.73 24.56 7.20
C LEU A 345 -29.20 23.68 6.05
N GLN A 346 -28.31 23.22 5.21
CA GLN A 346 -28.60 22.40 4.07
C GLN A 346 -28.02 21.00 4.23
N LEU A 347 -28.82 19.97 3.93
CA LEU A 347 -28.40 18.58 3.99
C LEU A 347 -28.15 18.04 2.56
N ILE A 348 -26.96 17.51 2.36
CA ILE A 348 -26.62 16.74 1.16
C ILE A 348 -26.77 15.25 1.52
N ALA A 349 -27.77 14.60 0.93
CA ALA A 349 -28.00 13.19 1.14
C ALA A 349 -27.74 12.39 -0.14
N ILE A 350 -27.03 11.28 -0.01
CA ILE A 350 -26.74 10.32 -1.09
C ILE A 350 -27.63 9.08 -0.95
N ALA A 351 -27.80 8.66 0.27
CA ALA A 351 -28.69 7.57 0.69
C ALA A 351 -29.99 8.14 1.27
N PRO A 352 -31.03 7.33 1.45
CA PRO A 352 -32.19 7.74 2.22
C PRO A 352 -31.72 8.37 3.52
N VAL A 353 -32.15 9.58 3.77
CA VAL A 353 -31.90 10.27 5.05
C VAL A 353 -32.35 9.35 6.15
N LEU A 354 -31.55 9.24 7.19
CA LEU A 354 -31.90 8.46 8.37
C LEU A 354 -33.34 8.71 8.73
N ASP A 355 -34.14 7.66 8.85
CA ASP A 355 -35.58 7.79 9.13
C ASP A 355 -35.82 8.63 10.40
N SER A 356 -34.91 8.54 11.37
CA SER A 356 -34.91 9.35 12.58
C SER A 356 -34.76 10.86 12.31
N VAL A 357 -33.80 11.24 11.47
CA VAL A 357 -33.60 12.66 11.08
C VAL A 357 -34.81 13.15 10.30
N ARG A 358 -35.40 12.32 9.45
CA ARG A 358 -36.55 12.65 8.64
C ARG A 358 -37.84 12.82 9.45
N THR A 359 -37.98 12.08 10.54
CA THR A 359 -39.14 12.19 11.44
C THR A 359 -39.03 13.35 12.43
N GLN A 360 -37.82 13.74 12.80
CA GLN A 360 -37.54 14.75 13.79
C GLN A 360 -37.50 16.18 13.19
N PHE A 361 -37.05 16.31 11.96
CA PHE A 361 -36.91 17.60 11.28
C PHE A 361 -37.79 17.68 10.04
N ASN A 362 -38.35 18.85 9.81
CA ASN A 362 -39.15 19.13 8.59
C ASN A 362 -38.19 19.31 7.41
N LEU A 363 -37.93 18.25 6.69
CA LEU A 363 -36.99 18.23 5.56
C LEU A 363 -37.70 18.67 4.28
N GLU A 364 -37.30 19.78 3.72
CA GLU A 364 -37.83 20.29 2.46
C GLU A 364 -36.84 20.03 1.31
N PRO A 365 -37.17 19.15 0.34
CA PRO A 365 -36.26 18.88 -0.79
C PRO A 365 -36.14 20.10 -1.69
N VAL A 366 -34.92 20.61 -1.88
CA VAL A 366 -34.66 21.81 -2.70
C VAL A 366 -34.36 21.45 -4.14
N ALA A 367 -33.45 20.50 -4.34
CA ALA A 367 -33.04 20.12 -5.68
C ALA A 367 -32.53 18.69 -5.72
N PHE A 368 -32.72 18.05 -6.85
CA PHE A 368 -32.04 16.80 -7.20
C PHE A 368 -31.01 17.10 -8.29
N VAL A 369 -29.74 17.04 -7.92
CA VAL A 369 -28.64 17.34 -8.87
C VAL A 369 -27.92 16.03 -9.20
N PRO A 370 -28.23 15.41 -10.35
CA PRO A 370 -27.56 14.20 -10.76
C PRO A 370 -26.16 14.55 -11.29
N ILE A 371 -25.14 14.40 -10.43
CA ILE A 371 -23.78 14.46 -10.89
C ILE A 371 -23.41 13.10 -11.48
N ARG A 372 -23.09 13.08 -12.77
CA ARG A 372 -22.73 11.87 -13.51
C ARG A 372 -21.23 11.90 -13.82
N LEU A 373 -20.45 11.10 -13.11
CA LEU A 373 -19.01 11.07 -13.29
C LEU A 373 -18.56 9.68 -13.73
N PRO A 374 -17.72 9.59 -14.78
CA PRO A 374 -17.11 8.33 -15.15
C PRO A 374 -16.07 7.95 -14.09
N LYS A 375 -16.16 6.75 -13.56
CA LYS A 375 -15.22 6.20 -12.58
C LYS A 375 -14.91 4.76 -12.91
N LEU A 376 -13.67 4.36 -12.72
CA LEU A 376 -13.33 2.94 -12.81
C LEU A 376 -14.04 2.18 -11.67
N ARG A 377 -14.81 1.14 -12.04
CA ARG A 377 -15.53 0.34 -11.06
C ARG A 377 -14.52 -0.28 -10.08
N ASN A 378 -14.67 0.08 -8.83
CA ASN A 378 -13.82 -0.45 -7.78
C ASN A 378 -14.30 -1.86 -7.42
N THR A 379 -13.57 -2.86 -7.85
CA THR A 379 -13.80 -4.25 -7.47
C THR A 379 -12.72 -4.65 -6.48
N PHE A 380 -13.11 -5.24 -5.36
CA PHE A 380 -12.15 -5.66 -4.34
C PHE A 380 -11.52 -7.01 -4.67
N THR A 381 -12.24 -7.83 -5.43
CA THR A 381 -11.87 -9.22 -5.75
C THR A 381 -11.28 -9.36 -7.14
N ASP A 382 -11.75 -8.57 -8.11
CA ASP A 382 -11.45 -8.76 -9.51
C ASP A 382 -10.59 -7.64 -10.09
N PHE A 383 -9.98 -7.90 -11.23
CA PHE A 383 -9.27 -6.88 -11.99
C PHE A 383 -10.24 -5.77 -12.44
N PRO A 384 -9.95 -4.48 -12.21
CA PRO A 384 -10.83 -3.38 -12.63
C PRO A 384 -10.96 -3.35 -14.14
N SER A 385 -12.11 -3.76 -14.67
CA SER A 385 -12.34 -3.92 -16.11
C SER A 385 -13.57 -3.17 -16.63
N GLN A 386 -14.24 -2.39 -15.78
CA GLN A 386 -15.46 -1.69 -16.14
C GLN A 386 -15.41 -0.22 -15.71
N ILE A 387 -15.87 0.65 -16.58
CA ILE A 387 -16.14 2.06 -16.27
C ILE A 387 -17.61 2.13 -15.88
N GLN A 388 -17.89 2.68 -14.72
CA GLN A 388 -19.25 2.97 -14.25
C GLN A 388 -19.47 4.46 -14.21
N THR A 389 -20.73 4.88 -14.42
CA THR A 389 -21.15 6.23 -14.14
C THR A 389 -21.65 6.27 -12.70
N VAL A 390 -21.02 7.08 -11.88
CA VAL A 390 -21.44 7.30 -10.49
C VAL A 390 -22.42 8.46 -10.47
N TYR A 391 -23.55 8.28 -9.75
CA TYR A 391 -24.58 9.28 -9.58
C TYR A 391 -24.51 9.81 -8.15
N TYR A 392 -24.55 11.11 -8.02
CA TYR A 392 -24.53 11.77 -6.72
C TYR A 392 -25.69 12.78 -6.64
N LEU A 393 -26.38 12.83 -5.52
CA LEU A 393 -27.00 13.97 -4.83
C LEU A 393 -28.51 14.14 -4.83
N SER A 394 -28.98 14.29 -3.58
CA SER A 394 -30.16 15.11 -3.26
C SER A 394 -29.75 16.25 -2.34
N LEU A 395 -30.21 17.47 -2.59
CA LEU A 395 -30.06 18.60 -1.71
C LEU A 395 -31.38 18.84 -0.97
N ILE A 396 -31.32 18.96 0.33
CA ILE A 396 -32.46 19.03 1.23
C ILE A 396 -32.23 20.19 2.22
N HIS A 397 -33.22 21.05 2.44
CA HIS A 397 -33.22 22.00 3.54
C HIS A 397 -33.68 21.33 4.85
N ILE A 398 -33.09 21.74 5.95
CA ILE A 398 -33.50 21.35 7.30
C ILE A 398 -34.09 22.54 8.01
#